data_34643ccb3260d5711c894cb47d72e6f9
#
_entry.id   34643ccb3260d5711c894cb47d72e6f9
#
_cell.length_a   1.000
_cell.length_b   1.000
_cell.length_c   1.000
_cell.angle_alpha   90.00
_cell.angle_beta   90.00
_cell.angle_gamma   90.00
#
_symmetry.space_group_name_H-M   'P 1'
#
loop_
_entity.id
_entity.type
_entity.pdbx_description
1 polymer ?
#
loop_
_entity_poly.entity_id
_entity_poly.type
_entity_poly.pdbx_seq_one_letter_code
_entity_poly.pdbx_strand_id
1 'polypeptide(L)'
;KQQLAARASGFVGAAKDINGFKVIALTLPDGTTGGDLRTVATDLRNRLREEEAVIVLGAQDKGKFPFIVAATDKAVERGVKSGDVVKQFGQYVDGRGGGKPDMAQGSGSSAAGAERGFAAVEDMLESL
;
A
#
# COMPACT_ATOMS: atom_id res chain seq x y z
N LYS A 1 -4.94 -11.66 -13.99
CA LYS A 1 -3.64 -11.44 -13.35
C LYS A 1 -2.65 -10.75 -14.26
N GLN A 2 -2.59 -11.17 -15.52
CA GLN A 2 -1.73 -10.50 -16.49
C GLN A 2 -2.12 -9.03 -16.66
N GLN A 3 -3.41 -8.72 -16.57
CA GLN A 3 -3.87 -7.35 -16.67
C GLN A 3 -3.35 -6.50 -15.52
N LEU A 4 -3.29 -7.04 -14.31
CA LEU A 4 -2.76 -6.30 -13.16
C LEU A 4 -1.27 -6.04 -13.33
N ALA A 5 -0.51 -7.03 -13.78
CA ALA A 5 0.92 -6.86 -14.03
C ALA A 5 1.17 -5.81 -15.12
N ALA A 6 0.39 -5.83 -16.19
CA ALA A 6 0.51 -4.83 -17.26
C ALA A 6 0.12 -3.44 -16.79
N ARG A 7 -0.82 -3.33 -15.84
CA ARG A 7 -1.29 -2.06 -15.31
C ARG A 7 -0.34 -1.46 -14.27
N ALA A 8 0.59 -2.26 -13.73
CA ALA A 8 1.52 -1.77 -12.72
C ALA A 8 2.30 -0.54 -13.20
N SER A 9 2.72 -0.53 -14.47
CA SER A 9 3.43 0.63 -15.01
C SER A 9 2.55 1.89 -15.03
N GLY A 10 1.24 1.72 -15.23
CA GLY A 10 0.29 2.84 -15.14
C GLY A 10 0.11 3.34 -13.72
N PHE A 11 0.20 2.45 -12.75
CA PHE A 11 0.08 2.83 -11.34
C PHE A 11 1.24 3.72 -10.89
N VAL A 12 2.43 3.55 -11.46
CA VAL A 12 3.57 4.42 -11.18
C VAL A 12 3.23 5.87 -11.54
N GLY A 13 2.49 6.09 -12.63
CA GLY A 13 2.04 7.42 -13.02
C GLY A 13 1.02 8.04 -12.08
N ALA A 14 0.38 7.23 -11.22
CA ALA A 14 -0.58 7.71 -10.24
C ALA A 14 0.08 8.12 -8.91
N ALA A 15 1.39 8.00 -8.80
CA ALA A 15 2.10 8.35 -7.57
C ALA A 15 1.97 9.84 -7.25
N LYS A 16 1.72 10.13 -5.98
CA LYS A 16 1.67 11.50 -5.46
C LYS A 16 2.98 11.81 -4.75
N ASP A 17 3.36 13.08 -4.73
CA ASP A 17 4.48 13.54 -3.91
C ASP A 17 3.96 14.01 -2.56
N ILE A 18 4.34 13.32 -1.50
CA ILE A 18 3.97 13.68 -0.13
C ILE A 18 5.27 13.80 0.66
N ASN A 19 5.64 15.00 1.00
CA ASN A 19 6.86 15.27 1.80
C ASN A 19 8.11 14.62 1.19
N GLY A 20 8.19 14.59 -0.13
CA GLY A 20 9.31 13.97 -0.85
C GLY A 20 9.14 12.48 -1.11
N PHE A 21 8.12 11.85 -0.54
CA PHE A 21 7.83 10.46 -0.84
C PHE A 21 6.96 10.34 -2.09
N LYS A 22 7.21 9.32 -2.88
CA LYS A 22 6.29 8.91 -3.93
C LYS A 22 5.28 7.94 -3.32
N VAL A 23 4.01 8.31 -3.31
CA VAL A 23 2.98 7.51 -2.63
C VAL A 23 1.98 7.00 -3.66
N ILE A 24 1.80 5.68 -3.70
CA ILE A 24 0.77 5.04 -4.50
C ILE A 24 -0.21 4.41 -3.53
N ALA A 25 -1.43 4.97 -3.45
CA ALA A 25 -2.47 4.51 -2.55
C ALA A 25 -3.71 4.24 -3.41
N LEU A 26 -3.99 2.97 -3.67
CA LEU A 26 -5.03 2.57 -4.61
C LEU A 26 -5.86 1.41 -4.08
N THR A 27 -7.16 1.42 -4.43
CA THR A 27 -8.02 0.26 -4.28
C THR A 27 -8.08 -0.42 -5.64
N LEU A 28 -7.69 -1.69 -5.68
CA LEU A 28 -7.69 -2.47 -6.91
C LEU A 28 -9.07 -3.11 -7.15
N PRO A 29 -9.31 -3.66 -8.34
CA PRO A 29 -10.63 -4.22 -8.67
C PRO A 29 -11.06 -5.32 -7.70
N ASP A 30 -12.37 -5.43 -7.49
CA ASP A 30 -12.95 -6.48 -6.66
C ASP A 30 -12.49 -7.85 -7.15
N GLY A 31 -12.19 -8.74 -6.22
CA GLY A 31 -11.68 -10.07 -6.54
C GLY A 31 -10.17 -10.16 -6.59
N THR A 32 -9.46 -9.03 -6.47
CA THR A 32 -8.00 -9.05 -6.35
C THR A 32 -7.63 -9.67 -5.00
N THR A 33 -6.87 -10.74 -5.03
CA THR A 33 -6.51 -11.48 -3.82
C THR A 33 -5.31 -10.86 -3.12
N GLY A 34 -5.07 -11.26 -1.85
CA GLY A 34 -3.88 -10.83 -1.13
C GLY A 34 -2.58 -11.18 -1.85
N GLY A 35 -2.56 -12.34 -2.52
CA GLY A 35 -1.39 -12.73 -3.33
C GLY A 35 -1.20 -11.83 -4.54
N ASP A 36 -2.29 -11.44 -5.19
CA ASP A 36 -2.23 -10.50 -6.31
C ASP A 36 -1.73 -9.12 -5.85
N LEU A 37 -2.21 -8.66 -4.69
CA LEU A 37 -1.75 -7.40 -4.12
C LEU A 37 -0.23 -7.43 -3.88
N ARG A 38 0.25 -8.54 -3.35
CA ARG A 38 1.68 -8.70 -3.07
C ARG A 38 2.50 -8.64 -4.36
N THR A 39 2.01 -9.29 -5.41
CA THR A 39 2.68 -9.28 -6.71
C THR A 39 2.79 -7.86 -7.26
N VAL A 40 1.68 -7.12 -7.24
CA VAL A 40 1.65 -5.75 -7.73
C VAL A 40 2.54 -4.84 -6.88
N ALA A 41 2.43 -4.95 -5.55
CA ALA A 41 3.23 -4.13 -4.65
C ALA A 41 4.72 -4.37 -4.83
N THR A 42 5.13 -5.64 -5.00
CA THR A 42 6.52 -5.98 -5.22
C THR A 42 7.03 -5.37 -6.52
N ASP A 43 6.24 -5.47 -7.58
CA ASP A 43 6.60 -4.89 -8.88
C ASP A 43 6.73 -3.37 -8.79
N LEU A 44 5.78 -2.70 -8.15
CA LEU A 44 5.84 -1.25 -7.98
C LEU A 44 7.04 -0.82 -7.15
N ARG A 45 7.32 -1.54 -6.05
CA ARG A 45 8.49 -1.26 -5.24
C ARG A 45 9.78 -1.39 -6.05
N ASN A 46 9.87 -2.40 -6.88
CA ASN A 46 11.05 -2.59 -7.73
C ASN A 46 11.19 -1.48 -8.77
N ARG A 47 10.08 -1.02 -9.35
CA ARG A 47 10.10 0.07 -10.32
C ARG A 47 10.51 1.39 -9.70
N LEU A 48 10.22 1.58 -8.40
CA LEU A 48 10.49 2.82 -7.68
C LEU A 48 11.67 2.70 -6.72
N ARG A 49 12.50 1.67 -6.86
CA ARG A 49 13.55 1.37 -5.88
C ARG A 49 14.56 2.50 -5.68
N GLU A 50 14.71 3.37 -6.67
CA GLU A 50 15.63 4.52 -6.56
C GLU A 50 14.97 5.73 -5.91
N GLU A 51 13.67 5.65 -5.61
CA GLU A 51 12.88 6.71 -5.01
C GLU A 51 12.56 6.37 -3.55
N GLU A 52 12.23 7.40 -2.78
CA GLU A 52 11.64 7.21 -1.47
C GLU A 52 10.15 6.98 -1.68
N ALA A 53 9.73 5.72 -1.81
CA ALA A 53 8.37 5.38 -2.21
C ALA A 53 7.65 4.49 -1.20
N VAL A 54 6.35 4.74 -1.06
CA VAL A 54 5.46 3.95 -0.21
C VAL A 54 4.26 3.54 -1.06
N ILE A 55 3.94 2.26 -1.06
CA ILE A 55 2.84 1.71 -1.83
C ILE A 55 1.82 1.11 -0.86
N VAL A 56 0.56 1.56 -0.96
CA VAL A 56 -0.54 1.02 -0.16
C VAL A 56 -1.62 0.56 -1.12
N LEU A 57 -1.91 -0.72 -1.12
CA LEU A 57 -2.91 -1.31 -2.01
C LEU A 57 -3.92 -2.12 -1.21
N GLY A 58 -5.18 -2.07 -1.63
CA GLY A 58 -6.23 -2.87 -1.04
C GLY A 58 -7.24 -3.26 -2.08
N ALA A 59 -8.08 -4.24 -1.78
CA ALA A 59 -9.15 -4.67 -2.67
C ALA A 59 -10.20 -5.43 -1.88
N GLN A 60 -11.44 -5.41 -2.38
CA GLN A 60 -12.48 -6.27 -1.84
C GLN A 60 -12.37 -7.65 -2.45
N ASP A 61 -12.36 -8.68 -1.61
CA ASP A 61 -12.32 -10.06 -2.05
C ASP A 61 -13.12 -10.93 -1.09
N LYS A 62 -14.22 -11.49 -1.58
CA LYS A 62 -15.06 -12.45 -0.83
C LYS A 62 -15.48 -11.93 0.55
N GLY A 63 -15.91 -10.67 0.62
CA GLY A 63 -16.40 -10.08 1.84
C GLY A 63 -15.28 -9.59 2.79
N LYS A 64 -14.04 -9.67 2.36
CA LYS A 64 -12.90 -9.17 3.10
C LYS A 64 -12.20 -8.07 2.33
N PHE A 65 -11.35 -7.34 3.02
CA PHE A 65 -10.55 -6.29 2.40
C PHE A 65 -9.08 -6.52 2.70
N PRO A 66 -8.42 -7.42 1.95
CA PRO A 66 -6.97 -7.57 2.09
C PRO A 66 -6.27 -6.30 1.65
N PHE A 67 -5.14 -5.98 2.30
CA PHE A 67 -4.35 -4.81 1.97
C PHE A 67 -2.88 -5.10 2.21
N ILE A 68 -2.03 -4.31 1.54
CA ILE A 68 -0.58 -4.45 1.65
C ILE A 68 0.06 -3.07 1.63
N VAL A 69 1.16 -2.95 2.37
CA VAL A 69 2.03 -1.78 2.32
C VAL A 69 3.41 -2.24 1.96
N ALA A 70 4.03 -1.57 1.01
CA ALA A 70 5.43 -1.81 0.64
C ALA A 70 6.17 -0.47 0.66
N ALA A 71 7.44 -0.50 1.06
CA ALA A 71 8.28 0.69 1.09
C ALA A 71 9.62 0.36 0.47
N THR A 72 10.17 1.29 -0.29
CA THR A 72 11.53 1.13 -0.84
C THR A 72 12.54 1.26 0.29
N ASP A 73 13.75 0.76 0.06
CA ASP A 73 14.82 0.87 1.05
C ASP A 73 15.08 2.33 1.43
N LYS A 74 15.00 3.23 0.47
CA LYS A 74 15.20 4.65 0.72
C LYS A 74 14.12 5.24 1.61
N ALA A 75 12.87 4.79 1.46
CA ALA A 75 11.78 5.20 2.33
C ALA A 75 11.98 4.65 3.75
N VAL A 76 12.40 3.40 3.86
CA VAL A 76 12.68 2.78 5.16
C VAL A 76 13.80 3.55 5.87
N GLU A 77 14.83 3.97 5.15
CA GLU A 77 15.92 4.76 5.73
C GLU A 77 15.44 6.10 6.30
N ARG A 78 14.37 6.67 5.72
CA ARG A 78 13.78 7.91 6.24
C ARG A 78 12.90 7.69 7.48
N GLY A 79 12.64 6.44 7.84
CA GLY A 79 11.85 6.13 9.03
C GLY A 79 10.50 5.46 8.74
N VAL A 80 10.20 5.14 7.48
CA VAL A 80 8.97 4.43 7.14
C VAL A 80 9.08 2.98 7.59
N LYS A 81 8.05 2.51 8.30
CA LYS A 81 7.94 1.11 8.70
C LYS A 81 6.59 0.60 8.20
N SER A 82 6.61 -0.29 7.22
CA SER A 82 5.38 -0.81 6.62
C SER A 82 4.48 -1.47 7.64
N GLY A 83 5.05 -2.13 8.66
CA GLY A 83 4.26 -2.72 9.74
C GLY A 83 3.44 -1.70 10.50
N ASP A 84 4.00 -0.52 10.78
CA ASP A 84 3.27 0.56 11.45
C ASP A 84 2.21 1.17 10.53
N VAL A 85 2.53 1.32 9.26
CA VAL A 85 1.60 1.85 8.27
C VAL A 85 0.40 0.92 8.12
N VAL A 86 0.64 -0.39 8.05
CA VAL A 86 -0.43 -1.40 7.98
C VAL A 86 -1.33 -1.32 9.21
N LYS A 87 -0.76 -1.15 10.39
CA LYS A 87 -1.56 -1.04 11.63
C LYS A 87 -2.43 0.21 11.59
N GLN A 88 -1.88 1.32 11.13
CA GLN A 88 -2.64 2.57 11.02
C GLN A 88 -3.76 2.44 10.00
N PHE A 89 -3.44 1.92 8.83
CA PHE A 89 -4.44 1.72 7.78
C PHE A 89 -5.54 0.74 8.23
N GLY A 90 -5.14 -0.34 8.90
CA GLY A 90 -6.07 -1.37 9.36
C GLY A 90 -7.18 -0.84 10.25
N GLN A 91 -6.91 0.20 11.03
CA GLN A 91 -7.92 0.80 11.90
C GLN A 91 -9.12 1.35 11.10
N TYR A 92 -8.91 1.75 9.86
CA TYR A 92 -9.95 2.35 9.02
C TYR A 92 -10.76 1.31 8.25
N VAL A 93 -10.28 0.08 8.18
CA VAL A 93 -10.96 -1.00 7.45
C VAL A 93 -11.31 -2.18 8.36
N ASP A 94 -11.35 -1.95 9.67
CA ASP A 94 -11.63 -2.97 10.68
C ASP A 94 -10.72 -4.18 10.50
N GLY A 95 -9.43 -3.91 10.30
CA GLY A 95 -8.48 -4.94 9.96
C GLY A 95 -7.26 -4.96 10.86
N ARG A 96 -6.46 -5.97 10.65
CA ARG A 96 -5.21 -6.17 11.34
C ARG A 96 -4.15 -6.62 10.35
N GLY A 97 -2.92 -6.32 10.68
CA GLY A 97 -1.81 -6.76 9.89
C GLY A 97 -0.49 -6.44 10.56
N GLY A 98 0.56 -6.81 9.90
CA GLY A 98 1.91 -6.54 10.36
C GLY A 98 2.90 -7.12 9.38
N GLY A 99 4.17 -6.92 9.66
CA GLY A 99 5.22 -7.41 8.79
C GLY A 99 6.53 -6.68 9.04
N LYS A 100 7.34 -6.68 8.01
CA LYS A 100 8.68 -6.07 8.04
C LYS A 100 8.62 -4.59 7.68
N PRO A 101 9.68 -3.82 7.95
CA PRO A 101 9.68 -2.40 7.56
C PRO A 101 9.50 -2.16 6.07
N ASP A 102 9.94 -3.07 5.22
CA ASP A 102 9.85 -2.91 3.77
C ASP A 102 8.58 -3.48 3.16
N MET A 103 7.86 -4.36 3.88
CA MET A 103 6.60 -4.92 3.39
C MET A 103 5.79 -5.53 4.52
N ALA A 104 4.50 -5.19 4.56
CA ALA A 104 3.58 -5.72 5.55
C ALA A 104 2.22 -5.92 4.90
N GLN A 105 1.47 -6.92 5.37
CA GLN A 105 0.15 -7.24 4.87
C GLN A 105 -0.85 -7.37 5.99
N GLY A 106 -2.11 -7.17 5.64
CA GLY A 106 -3.20 -7.37 6.58
C GLY A 106 -4.49 -7.64 5.86
N SER A 107 -5.56 -7.80 6.62
CA SER A 107 -6.89 -8.00 6.06
C SER A 107 -7.90 -7.35 6.99
N GLY A 108 -8.85 -6.65 6.39
CA GLY A 108 -9.95 -6.02 7.10
C GLY A 108 -11.27 -6.63 6.71
N SER A 109 -12.33 -6.10 7.29
CA SER A 109 -13.70 -6.56 7.01
C SER A 109 -14.54 -5.49 6.33
N SER A 110 -14.00 -4.31 6.09
CA SER A 110 -14.78 -3.21 5.52
C SER A 110 -13.93 -2.34 4.61
N ALA A 111 -14.36 -2.16 3.38
CA ALA A 111 -13.73 -1.23 2.45
C ALA A 111 -14.18 0.22 2.67
N ALA A 112 -15.20 0.44 3.49
CA ALA A 112 -15.83 1.77 3.61
C ALA A 112 -14.87 2.85 4.11
N GLY A 113 -13.89 2.48 4.93
CA GLY A 113 -12.92 3.42 5.46
C GLY A 113 -11.61 3.52 4.70
N ALA A 114 -11.49 2.82 3.56
CA ALA A 114 -10.22 2.74 2.83
C ALA A 114 -9.68 4.12 2.44
N GLU A 115 -10.53 5.01 1.95
CA GLU A 115 -10.10 6.35 1.55
C GLU A 115 -9.55 7.15 2.73
N ARG A 116 -10.19 7.03 3.90
CA ARG A 116 -9.70 7.67 5.12
C ARG A 116 -8.36 7.06 5.53
N GLY A 117 -8.23 5.75 5.37
CA GLY A 117 -6.99 5.05 5.67
C GLY A 117 -5.85 5.54 4.80
N PHE A 118 -6.09 5.73 3.51
CA PHE A 118 -5.09 6.28 2.61
C PHE A 118 -4.68 7.69 3.04
N ALA A 119 -5.65 8.52 3.40
CA ALA A 119 -5.36 9.88 3.88
C ALA A 119 -4.54 9.86 5.17
N ALA A 120 -4.83 8.92 6.07
CA ALA A 120 -4.08 8.78 7.32
C ALA A 120 -2.63 8.38 7.05
N VAL A 121 -2.39 7.52 6.07
CA VAL A 121 -1.03 7.15 5.67
C VAL A 121 -0.28 8.37 5.13
N GLU A 122 -0.94 9.17 4.30
CA GLU A 122 -0.34 10.40 3.78
C GLU A 122 0.04 11.34 4.92
N ASP A 123 -0.84 11.49 5.92
CA ASP A 123 -0.56 12.32 7.08
C ASP A 123 0.65 11.81 7.88
N MET A 124 0.79 10.49 8.02
CA MET A 124 1.96 9.91 8.67
C MET A 124 3.24 10.31 7.96
N LEU A 125 3.23 10.26 6.63
CA LEU A 125 4.40 10.58 5.82
C LEU A 125 4.75 12.07 5.88
N GLU A 126 3.74 12.92 6.02
CA GLU A 126 3.97 14.37 6.21
C GLU A 126 4.80 14.67 7.46
N SER A 127 4.73 13.79 8.46
CA SER A 127 5.41 13.98 9.74
C SER A 127 6.85 13.45 9.74
N LEU A 128 7.28 12.79 8.68
CA LEU A 128 8.63 12.19 8.63
C LEU A 128 9.70 13.11 8.06
#